data_50dbdc0aa4aad4c689b9b30a6a6920e4
#
_entry.id   50dbdc0aa4aad4c689b9b30a6a6920e4
#
_cell.length_a   1.000
_cell.length_b   1.000
_cell.length_c   1.000
_cell.angle_alpha   90.00
_cell.angle_beta   90.00
_cell.angle_gamma   90.00
#
_symmetry.space_group_name_H-M   'P 1'
#
loop_
_entity.id
_entity.type
_entity.pdbx_description
1 polymer ?
#
loop_
_entity_poly.entity_id
_entity_poly.type
_entity_poly.pdbx_seq_one_letter_code
_entity_poly.pdbx_strand_id
1 'polypeptide(L)'
;MNIQGKELPEVTDEFIKEATGSETIEEYKAKARERLEKQAANKANDATENSILEAIAANTEVEIPQAMIEREIDGLVQKFEYQLMYQGLKLQDYLNFLKISKEDFRKNYEEQAKKNVTNQLIISHIIEAEKIEATDEEVEAKVAEQAASVGKTTEEYKKNMDPRQFNYIRSDIVITKLFNFLKENNEMYLED
;
A
#
# COMPACT_ATOMS: atom_id res chain seq x y z
N MET A 1 21.22 -46.23 -0.36
CA MET A 1 20.60 -44.89 -0.35
C MET A 1 21.62 -43.92 0.25
N ASN A 2 22.22 -43.05 -0.55
CA ASN A 2 23.11 -42.01 -0.02
C ASN A 2 22.24 -40.85 0.42
N ILE A 3 22.25 -40.52 1.71
CA ILE A 3 21.61 -39.33 2.26
C ILE A 3 22.66 -38.21 2.16
N GLN A 4 22.50 -37.30 1.22
CA GLN A 4 23.30 -36.09 1.16
C GLN A 4 22.65 -35.04 2.06
N GLY A 5 23.30 -34.69 3.16
CA GLY A 5 22.93 -33.54 3.98
C GLY A 5 23.26 -32.24 3.22
N LYS A 6 22.41 -31.22 3.34
CA LYS A 6 22.75 -29.86 2.89
C LYS A 6 23.65 -29.24 3.95
N GLU A 7 24.90 -29.02 3.60
CA GLU A 7 25.79 -28.12 4.38
C GLU A 7 25.54 -26.68 3.91
N LEU A 8 25.25 -25.80 4.84
CA LEU A 8 25.16 -24.37 4.55
C LEU A 8 26.59 -23.82 4.43
N PRO A 9 26.85 -22.96 3.42
CA PRO A 9 28.14 -22.31 3.29
C PRO A 9 28.41 -21.42 4.51
N GLU A 10 29.69 -21.30 4.87
CA GLU A 10 30.10 -20.36 5.91
C GLU A 10 29.82 -18.92 5.44
N VAL A 11 29.23 -18.11 6.31
CA VAL A 11 28.87 -16.73 5.99
C VAL A 11 30.13 -15.87 6.10
N THR A 12 30.82 -15.66 4.98
CA THR A 12 31.99 -14.81 4.84
C THR A 12 31.66 -13.52 4.11
N ASP A 13 32.52 -12.49 4.20
CA ASP A 13 32.33 -11.25 3.45
C ASP A 13 32.30 -11.50 1.93
N GLU A 14 33.12 -12.46 1.45
CA GLU A 14 33.10 -12.85 0.02
C GLU A 14 31.76 -13.46 -0.39
N PHE A 15 31.20 -14.35 0.43
CA PHE A 15 29.86 -14.92 0.19
C PHE A 15 28.78 -13.83 0.19
N ILE A 16 28.84 -12.89 1.14
CA ILE A 16 27.87 -11.78 1.19
C ILE A 16 28.00 -10.87 -0.03
N LYS A 17 29.23 -10.57 -0.46
CA LYS A 17 29.48 -9.77 -1.66
C LYS A 17 28.90 -10.41 -2.92
N GLU A 18 29.11 -11.71 -3.10
CA GLU A 18 28.59 -12.45 -4.24
C GLU A 18 27.05 -12.57 -4.20
N ALA A 19 26.49 -12.88 -3.02
CA ALA A 19 25.06 -13.13 -2.86
C ALA A 19 24.19 -11.86 -2.81
N THR A 20 24.72 -10.74 -2.30
CA THR A 20 23.92 -9.54 -1.97
C THR A 20 24.46 -8.23 -2.56
N GLY A 21 25.70 -8.21 -3.04
CA GLY A 21 26.39 -7.02 -3.51
C GLY A 21 26.85 -6.06 -2.40
N SER A 22 26.75 -6.44 -1.12
CA SER A 22 27.34 -5.69 0.00
C SER A 22 28.78 -6.11 0.18
N GLU A 23 29.69 -5.19 0.50
CA GLU A 23 31.13 -5.47 0.60
C GLU A 23 31.47 -6.31 1.83
N THR A 24 30.71 -6.16 2.93
CA THR A 24 30.96 -6.87 4.20
C THR A 24 29.67 -7.35 4.84
N ILE A 25 29.79 -8.31 5.77
CA ILE A 25 28.65 -8.79 6.60
C ILE A 25 28.06 -7.63 7.42
N GLU A 26 28.89 -6.73 7.91
CA GLU A 26 28.46 -5.59 8.73
C GLU A 26 27.65 -4.60 7.88
N GLU A 27 28.08 -4.30 6.69
CA GLU A 27 27.34 -3.45 5.75
C GLU A 27 25.98 -4.08 5.38
N TYR A 28 25.97 -5.38 5.11
CA TYR A 28 24.72 -6.10 4.84
C TYR A 28 23.75 -6.04 6.02
N LYS A 29 24.27 -6.27 7.24
CA LYS A 29 23.45 -6.18 8.46
C LYS A 29 22.90 -4.77 8.69
N ALA A 30 23.72 -3.74 8.44
CA ALA A 30 23.30 -2.35 8.56
C ALA A 30 22.17 -2.01 7.56
N LYS A 31 22.35 -2.36 6.28
CA LYS A 31 21.31 -2.20 5.25
C LYS A 31 20.04 -3.00 5.55
N ALA A 32 20.20 -4.23 6.04
CA ALA A 32 19.07 -5.08 6.43
C ALA A 32 18.30 -4.48 7.62
N ARG A 33 19.01 -3.96 8.63
CA ARG A 33 18.42 -3.28 9.78
C ARG A 33 17.65 -2.04 9.34
N GLU A 34 18.26 -1.16 8.58
CA GLU A 34 17.61 0.05 8.06
C GLU A 34 16.32 -0.28 7.29
N ARG A 35 16.38 -1.30 6.42
CA ARG A 35 15.22 -1.77 5.69
C ARG A 35 14.11 -2.29 6.61
N LEU A 36 14.47 -3.07 7.62
CA LEU A 36 13.49 -3.62 8.57
C LEU A 36 12.90 -2.54 9.47
N GLU A 37 13.69 -1.59 9.92
CA GLU A 37 13.22 -0.43 10.70
C GLU A 37 12.26 0.43 9.88
N LYS A 38 12.59 0.69 8.60
CA LYS A 38 11.69 1.39 7.68
C LYS A 38 10.39 0.62 7.43
N GLN A 39 10.47 -0.70 7.26
CA GLN A 39 9.28 -1.53 7.10
C GLN A 39 8.41 -1.54 8.37
N ALA A 40 9.04 -1.62 9.55
CA ALA A 40 8.34 -1.57 10.83
C ALA A 40 7.65 -0.21 11.04
N ALA A 41 8.35 0.89 10.74
CA ALA A 41 7.80 2.24 10.81
C ALA A 41 6.61 2.43 9.86
N ASN A 42 6.72 1.98 8.61
CA ASN A 42 5.61 2.04 7.66
C ASN A 42 4.41 1.23 8.16
N LYS A 43 4.64 0.02 8.65
CA LYS A 43 3.59 -0.86 9.18
C LYS A 43 2.88 -0.26 10.39
N ALA A 44 3.64 0.36 11.29
CA ALA A 44 3.09 1.08 12.44
C ALA A 44 2.27 2.30 12.01
N ASN A 45 2.77 3.04 11.01
CA ASN A 45 2.06 4.17 10.44
C ASN A 45 0.73 3.74 9.80
N ASP A 46 0.75 2.71 8.96
CA ASP A 46 -0.45 2.15 8.32
C ASP A 46 -1.47 1.66 9.35
N ALA A 47 -1.01 1.00 10.43
CA ALA A 47 -1.87 0.57 11.53
C ALA A 47 -2.52 1.76 12.23
N THR A 48 -1.75 2.81 12.52
CA THR A 48 -2.25 4.05 13.11
C THR A 48 -3.30 4.72 12.23
N GLU A 49 -3.03 4.87 10.93
CA GLU A 49 -3.95 5.46 9.98
C GLU A 49 -5.27 4.67 9.88
N ASN A 50 -5.18 3.35 9.85
CA ASN A 50 -6.35 2.48 9.87
C ASN A 50 -7.15 2.63 11.17
N SER A 51 -6.49 2.69 12.34
CA SER A 51 -7.15 2.86 13.62
C SER A 51 -7.89 4.20 13.73
N ILE A 52 -7.29 5.27 13.20
CA ILE A 52 -7.94 6.59 13.14
C ILE A 52 -9.21 6.50 12.28
N LEU A 53 -9.12 5.92 11.07
CA LEU A 53 -10.28 5.76 10.20
C LEU A 53 -11.37 4.89 10.82
N GLU A 54 -11.00 3.81 11.50
CA GLU A 54 -11.95 2.95 12.22
C GLU A 54 -12.66 3.70 13.34
N ALA A 55 -11.94 4.51 14.12
CA ALA A 55 -12.52 5.33 15.18
C ALA A 55 -13.49 6.39 14.62
N ILE A 56 -13.14 7.03 13.50
CA ILE A 56 -14.02 7.99 12.84
C ILE A 56 -15.25 7.27 12.28
N ALA A 57 -15.07 6.12 11.61
CA ALA A 57 -16.16 5.34 11.02
C ALA A 57 -17.15 4.85 12.09
N ALA A 58 -16.65 4.45 13.26
CA ALA A 58 -17.49 4.01 14.38
C ALA A 58 -18.41 5.13 14.94
N ASN A 59 -18.01 6.39 14.75
CA ASN A 59 -18.76 7.57 15.21
C ASN A 59 -19.49 8.31 14.08
N THR A 60 -19.52 7.72 12.86
CA THR A 60 -20.10 8.35 11.67
C THR A 60 -21.19 7.47 11.10
N GLU A 61 -22.38 8.04 10.90
CA GLU A 61 -23.46 7.39 10.15
C GLU A 61 -23.35 7.79 8.68
N VAL A 62 -23.10 6.81 7.81
CA VAL A 62 -23.02 7.03 6.35
C VAL A 62 -24.03 6.13 5.65
N GLU A 63 -24.96 6.74 4.92
CA GLU A 63 -25.80 6.00 3.97
C GLU A 63 -25.00 5.69 2.70
N ILE A 64 -24.68 4.42 2.50
CA ILE A 64 -23.92 3.99 1.32
C ILE A 64 -24.87 3.43 0.27
N PRO A 65 -24.93 4.02 -0.94
CA PRO A 65 -25.70 3.44 -2.03
C PRO A 65 -25.18 2.05 -2.39
N GLN A 66 -26.09 1.09 -2.56
CA GLN A 66 -25.73 -0.30 -2.90
C GLN A 66 -24.84 -0.38 -4.16
N ALA A 67 -25.05 0.50 -5.13
CA ALA A 67 -24.25 0.57 -6.34
C ALA A 67 -22.75 0.86 -6.08
N MET A 68 -22.40 1.60 -5.01
CA MET A 68 -21.02 1.84 -4.63
C MET A 68 -20.39 0.57 -4.04
N ILE A 69 -21.13 -0.15 -3.20
CA ILE A 69 -20.70 -1.41 -2.61
C ILE A 69 -20.44 -2.43 -3.71
N GLU A 70 -21.39 -2.60 -4.65
CA GLU A 70 -21.24 -3.54 -5.78
C GLU A 70 -20.03 -3.22 -6.66
N ARG A 71 -19.79 -1.94 -6.93
CA ARG A 71 -18.61 -1.50 -7.70
C ARG A 71 -17.31 -1.81 -6.97
N GLU A 72 -17.27 -1.63 -5.65
CA GLU A 72 -16.09 -1.97 -4.84
C GLU A 72 -15.88 -3.49 -4.80
N ILE A 73 -16.94 -4.30 -4.68
CA ILE A 73 -16.87 -5.77 -4.79
C ILE A 73 -16.28 -6.17 -6.14
N ASP A 74 -16.72 -5.55 -7.24
CA ASP A 74 -16.16 -5.82 -8.56
C ASP A 74 -14.65 -5.56 -8.61
N GLY A 75 -14.19 -4.46 -8.02
CA GLY A 75 -12.78 -4.11 -7.91
C GLY A 75 -11.98 -5.13 -7.09
N LEU A 76 -12.51 -5.55 -5.94
CA LEU A 76 -11.88 -6.55 -5.08
C LEU A 76 -11.77 -7.93 -5.77
N VAL A 77 -12.84 -8.36 -6.44
CA VAL A 77 -12.86 -9.61 -7.22
C VAL A 77 -11.87 -9.54 -8.37
N GLN A 78 -11.82 -8.43 -9.10
CA GLN A 78 -10.86 -8.24 -10.20
C GLN A 78 -9.41 -8.27 -9.70
N LYS A 79 -9.13 -7.64 -8.55
CA LYS A 79 -7.80 -7.69 -7.92
C LYS A 79 -7.41 -9.12 -7.58
N PHE A 80 -8.33 -9.91 -7.04
CA PHE A 80 -8.09 -11.32 -6.75
C PHE A 80 -7.86 -12.14 -8.03
N GLU A 81 -8.63 -11.88 -9.09
CA GLU A 81 -8.46 -12.51 -10.39
C GLU A 81 -7.06 -12.25 -10.98
N TYR A 82 -6.55 -11.02 -10.88
CA TYR A 82 -5.17 -10.71 -11.27
C TYR A 82 -4.14 -11.49 -10.44
N GLN A 83 -4.34 -11.63 -9.12
CA GLN A 83 -3.44 -12.42 -8.28
C GLN A 83 -3.40 -13.90 -8.70
N LEU A 84 -4.56 -14.49 -9.01
CA LEU A 84 -4.63 -15.85 -9.54
C LEU A 84 -3.93 -15.98 -10.88
N MET A 85 -4.10 -15.01 -11.77
CA MET A 85 -3.47 -15.00 -13.09
C MET A 85 -1.93 -15.00 -12.99
N TYR A 86 -1.34 -14.27 -12.05
CA TYR A 86 0.12 -14.33 -11.79
C TYR A 86 0.58 -15.73 -11.33
N GLN A 87 -0.31 -16.52 -10.74
CA GLN A 87 -0.05 -17.92 -10.34
C GLN A 87 -0.41 -18.93 -11.43
N GLY A 88 -0.81 -18.46 -12.62
CA GLY A 88 -1.23 -19.30 -13.74
C GLY A 88 -2.62 -19.92 -13.58
N LEU A 89 -3.43 -19.39 -12.64
CA LEU A 89 -4.78 -19.87 -12.35
C LEU A 89 -5.84 -18.93 -12.91
N LYS A 90 -7.03 -19.46 -13.20
CA LYS A 90 -8.21 -18.67 -13.56
C LYS A 90 -9.21 -18.67 -12.41
N LEU A 91 -9.93 -17.59 -12.24
CA LEU A 91 -10.98 -17.48 -11.22
C LEU A 91 -12.02 -18.60 -11.35
N GLN A 92 -12.42 -18.94 -12.57
CA GLN A 92 -13.40 -20.00 -12.79
C GLN A 92 -12.91 -21.38 -12.29
N ASP A 93 -11.64 -21.71 -12.51
CA ASP A 93 -11.05 -22.97 -12.07
C ASP A 93 -10.96 -23.02 -10.53
N TYR A 94 -10.61 -21.89 -9.91
CA TYR A 94 -10.60 -21.72 -8.47
C TYR A 94 -12.00 -21.90 -7.85
N LEU A 95 -13.03 -21.27 -8.42
CA LEU A 95 -14.42 -21.40 -7.96
C LEU A 95 -14.94 -22.84 -8.11
N ASN A 96 -14.62 -23.49 -9.24
CA ASN A 96 -14.98 -24.90 -9.48
C ASN A 96 -14.31 -25.84 -8.47
N PHE A 97 -13.04 -25.59 -8.12
CA PHE A 97 -12.32 -26.36 -7.11
C PHE A 97 -12.97 -26.22 -5.73
N LEU A 98 -13.36 -25.01 -5.35
CA LEU A 98 -14.05 -24.74 -4.08
C LEU A 98 -15.53 -25.12 -4.09
N LYS A 99 -16.10 -25.44 -5.24
CA LYS A 99 -17.54 -25.73 -5.45
C LYS A 99 -18.47 -24.62 -4.96
N ILE A 100 -18.06 -23.37 -5.16
CA ILE A 100 -18.85 -22.18 -4.83
C ILE A 100 -19.26 -21.42 -6.08
N SER A 101 -20.42 -20.73 -6.01
CA SER A 101 -20.86 -19.85 -7.09
C SER A 101 -20.06 -18.55 -7.10
N LYS A 102 -20.03 -17.85 -8.25
CA LYS A 102 -19.45 -16.51 -8.32
C LYS A 102 -20.18 -15.53 -7.40
N GLU A 103 -21.49 -15.68 -7.25
CA GLU A 103 -22.32 -14.85 -6.37
C GLU A 103 -21.94 -15.04 -4.90
N ASP A 104 -21.79 -16.28 -4.45
CA ASP A 104 -21.38 -16.55 -3.06
C ASP A 104 -19.94 -16.10 -2.79
N PHE A 105 -19.06 -16.25 -3.79
CA PHE A 105 -17.72 -15.71 -3.70
C PHE A 105 -17.72 -14.19 -3.53
N ARG A 106 -18.58 -13.46 -4.25
CA ARG A 106 -18.74 -11.99 -4.13
C ARG A 106 -19.23 -11.57 -2.75
N LYS A 107 -20.14 -12.34 -2.13
CA LYS A 107 -20.65 -12.05 -0.78
C LYS A 107 -19.55 -12.02 0.27
N ASN A 108 -18.47 -12.79 0.10
CA ASN A 108 -17.34 -12.79 1.02
C ASN A 108 -16.61 -11.43 1.06
N TYR A 109 -16.81 -10.59 0.05
CA TYR A 109 -16.21 -9.24 -0.04
C TYR A 109 -17.15 -8.12 0.42
N GLU A 110 -18.40 -8.42 0.75
CA GLU A 110 -19.42 -7.39 1.06
C GLU A 110 -19.02 -6.52 2.25
N GLU A 111 -18.60 -7.13 3.36
CA GLU A 111 -18.15 -6.39 4.56
C GLU A 111 -16.90 -5.56 4.27
N GLN A 112 -15.93 -6.11 3.55
CA GLN A 112 -14.74 -5.38 3.17
C GLN A 112 -15.07 -4.22 2.22
N ALA A 113 -15.96 -4.43 1.27
CA ALA A 113 -16.40 -3.40 0.35
C ALA A 113 -17.12 -2.26 1.07
N LYS A 114 -18.03 -2.57 2.01
CA LYS A 114 -18.68 -1.57 2.85
C LYS A 114 -17.65 -0.74 3.61
N LYS A 115 -16.69 -1.40 4.28
CA LYS A 115 -15.62 -0.73 5.01
C LYS A 115 -14.79 0.18 4.10
N ASN A 116 -14.39 -0.30 2.93
CA ASN A 116 -13.60 0.48 1.97
C ASN A 116 -14.36 1.71 1.48
N VAL A 117 -15.64 1.55 1.12
CA VAL A 117 -16.48 2.68 0.66
C VAL A 117 -16.72 3.67 1.79
N THR A 118 -16.99 3.22 3.02
CA THR A 118 -17.10 4.09 4.19
C THR A 118 -15.85 4.93 4.37
N ASN A 119 -14.69 4.30 4.39
CA ASN A 119 -13.40 5.00 4.54
C ASN A 119 -13.16 6.00 3.41
N GLN A 120 -13.48 5.64 2.17
CA GLN A 120 -13.34 6.53 1.02
C GLN A 120 -14.23 7.77 1.15
N LEU A 121 -15.48 7.60 1.59
CA LEU A 121 -16.40 8.71 1.80
C LEU A 121 -15.94 9.63 2.94
N ILE A 122 -15.49 9.06 4.06
CA ILE A 122 -14.92 9.81 5.20
C ILE A 122 -13.72 10.63 4.73
N ILE A 123 -12.75 9.99 4.06
CA ILE A 123 -11.54 10.64 3.52
C ILE A 123 -11.93 11.81 2.60
N SER A 124 -12.83 11.56 1.65
CA SER A 124 -13.25 12.58 0.68
C SER A 124 -13.92 13.76 1.39
N HIS A 125 -14.77 13.49 2.38
CA HIS A 125 -15.48 14.53 3.12
C HIS A 125 -14.53 15.38 3.96
N ILE A 126 -13.56 14.77 4.64
CA ILE A 126 -12.57 15.51 5.45
C ILE A 126 -11.70 16.38 4.54
N ILE A 127 -11.24 15.85 3.41
CA ILE A 127 -10.43 16.63 2.43
C ILE A 127 -11.20 17.87 1.97
N GLU A 128 -12.49 17.73 1.67
CA GLU A 128 -13.33 18.84 1.23
C GLU A 128 -13.61 19.84 2.36
N ALA A 129 -13.97 19.36 3.56
CA ALA A 129 -14.29 20.20 4.71
C ALA A 129 -13.10 21.03 5.19
N GLU A 130 -11.93 20.40 5.27
CA GLU A 130 -10.68 21.02 5.74
C GLU A 130 -9.88 21.68 4.59
N LYS A 131 -10.38 21.60 3.36
CA LYS A 131 -9.75 22.18 2.15
C LYS A 131 -8.29 21.74 1.99
N ILE A 132 -8.07 20.42 2.18
CA ILE A 132 -6.73 19.85 2.05
C ILE A 132 -6.40 19.71 0.58
N GLU A 133 -5.42 20.48 0.12
CA GLU A 133 -5.00 20.52 -1.28
C GLU A 133 -3.48 20.38 -1.39
N ALA A 134 -3.03 19.85 -2.51
CA ALA A 134 -1.61 19.85 -2.87
C ALA A 134 -1.31 21.03 -3.79
N THR A 135 -0.34 21.84 -3.41
CA THR A 135 0.12 22.96 -4.25
C THR A 135 0.99 22.46 -5.41
N ASP A 136 1.15 23.29 -6.43
CA ASP A 136 2.00 22.93 -7.56
C ASP A 136 3.48 22.82 -7.13
N GLU A 137 3.92 23.64 -6.16
CA GLU A 137 5.26 23.57 -5.59
C GLU A 137 5.51 22.24 -4.86
N GLU A 138 4.53 21.73 -4.12
CA GLU A 138 4.65 20.44 -3.43
C GLU A 138 4.73 19.28 -4.45
N VAL A 139 3.95 19.34 -5.52
CA VAL A 139 4.01 18.37 -6.62
C VAL A 139 5.36 18.41 -7.31
N GLU A 140 5.88 19.61 -7.61
CA GLU A 140 7.20 19.82 -8.19
C GLU A 140 8.32 19.25 -7.31
N ALA A 141 8.28 19.54 -6.01
CA ALA A 141 9.24 19.01 -5.04
C ALA A 141 9.22 17.47 -4.99
N LYS A 142 8.02 16.86 -5.01
CA LYS A 142 7.88 15.40 -4.99
C LYS A 142 8.39 14.77 -6.29
N VAL A 143 8.14 15.41 -7.43
CA VAL A 143 8.68 14.98 -8.73
C VAL A 143 10.21 15.06 -8.73
N ALA A 144 10.80 16.14 -8.18
CA ALA A 144 12.24 16.28 -8.07
C ALA A 144 12.88 15.21 -7.15
N GLU A 145 12.22 14.87 -6.03
CA GLU A 145 12.64 13.77 -5.14
C GLU A 145 12.65 12.43 -5.89
N GLN A 146 11.58 12.13 -6.63
CA GLN A 146 11.48 10.90 -7.41
C GLN A 146 12.52 10.85 -8.54
N ALA A 147 12.77 11.97 -9.22
CA ALA A 147 13.81 12.07 -10.24
C ALA A 147 15.19 11.77 -9.66
N ALA A 148 15.52 12.37 -8.52
CA ALA A 148 16.79 12.16 -7.83
C ALA A 148 16.97 10.70 -7.40
N SER A 149 15.91 10.03 -6.92
CA SER A 149 15.95 8.62 -6.51
C SER A 149 16.34 7.64 -7.64
N VAL A 150 16.09 8.05 -8.90
CA VAL A 150 16.44 7.27 -10.11
C VAL A 150 17.62 7.86 -10.89
N GLY A 151 18.33 8.83 -10.29
CA GLY A 151 19.53 9.44 -10.88
C GLY A 151 19.27 10.30 -12.12
N LYS A 152 18.06 10.89 -12.24
CA LYS A 152 17.66 11.76 -13.36
C LYS A 152 17.49 13.20 -12.91
N THR A 153 17.59 14.13 -13.87
CA THR A 153 17.15 15.51 -13.64
C THR A 153 15.62 15.59 -13.62
N THR A 154 15.08 16.60 -12.95
CA THR A 154 13.62 16.80 -12.87
C THR A 154 12.99 16.95 -14.27
N GLU A 155 13.69 17.66 -15.17
CA GLU A 155 13.23 17.88 -16.55
C GLU A 155 13.19 16.59 -17.37
N GLU A 156 14.23 15.76 -17.25
CA GLU A 156 14.27 14.45 -17.94
C GLU A 156 13.19 13.51 -17.41
N TYR A 157 12.93 13.55 -16.09
CA TYR A 157 11.92 12.73 -15.47
C TYR A 157 10.52 13.16 -15.93
N LYS A 158 10.20 14.46 -15.88
CA LYS A 158 8.92 15.02 -16.34
C LYS A 158 8.64 14.75 -17.81
N LYS A 159 9.66 14.83 -18.67
CA LYS A 159 9.49 14.61 -20.12
C LYS A 159 8.89 13.22 -20.44
N ASN A 160 9.14 12.25 -19.57
CA ASN A 160 8.67 10.89 -19.75
C ASN A 160 7.44 10.55 -18.85
N MET A 161 6.90 11.53 -18.10
CA MET A 161 5.75 11.32 -17.25
C MET A 161 4.43 11.45 -18.03
N ASP A 162 3.55 10.48 -17.81
CA ASP A 162 2.15 10.57 -18.23
C ASP A 162 1.41 11.61 -17.34
N PRO A 163 0.50 12.43 -17.90
CA PRO A 163 -0.33 13.34 -17.11
C PRO A 163 -1.04 12.70 -15.91
N ARG A 164 -1.39 11.41 -16.02
CA ARG A 164 -1.99 10.63 -14.93
C ARG A 164 -1.05 10.46 -13.74
N GLN A 165 0.26 10.41 -13.97
CA GLN A 165 1.27 10.31 -12.90
C GLN A 165 1.31 11.58 -12.05
N PHE A 166 1.16 12.76 -12.65
CA PHE A 166 1.04 14.01 -11.90
C PHE A 166 -0.19 14.03 -11.00
N ASN A 167 -1.34 13.58 -11.50
CA ASN A 167 -2.55 13.47 -10.70
C ASN A 167 -2.38 12.46 -9.56
N TYR A 168 -1.67 11.36 -9.80
CA TYR A 168 -1.36 10.38 -8.77
C TYR A 168 -0.48 10.96 -7.67
N ILE A 169 0.59 11.69 -8.03
CA ILE A 169 1.47 12.37 -7.07
C ILE A 169 0.68 13.42 -6.27
N ARG A 170 -0.17 14.21 -6.93
CA ARG A 170 -1.04 15.18 -6.27
C ARG A 170 -1.95 14.51 -5.24
N SER A 171 -2.59 13.42 -5.61
CA SER A 171 -3.46 12.66 -4.71
C SER A 171 -2.68 12.06 -3.53
N ASP A 172 -1.48 11.55 -3.76
CA ASP A 172 -0.60 11.02 -2.71
C ASP A 172 -0.23 12.09 -1.68
N ILE A 173 0.11 13.31 -2.15
CA ILE A 173 0.38 14.46 -1.27
C ILE A 173 -0.86 14.82 -0.44
N VAL A 174 -2.04 14.88 -1.07
CA VAL A 174 -3.30 15.20 -0.37
C VAL A 174 -3.60 14.18 0.72
N ILE A 175 -3.45 12.89 0.42
CA ILE A 175 -3.65 11.81 1.40
C ILE A 175 -2.62 11.89 2.54
N THR A 176 -1.37 12.16 2.23
CA THR A 176 -0.32 12.37 3.25
C THR A 176 -0.67 13.54 4.17
N LYS A 177 -1.11 14.67 3.60
CA LYS A 177 -1.52 15.86 4.37
C LYS A 177 -2.74 15.58 5.23
N LEU A 178 -3.71 14.82 4.71
CA LEU A 178 -4.88 14.40 5.47
C LEU A 178 -4.49 13.59 6.72
N PHE A 179 -3.65 12.57 6.55
CA PHE A 179 -3.26 11.74 7.70
C PHE A 179 -2.39 12.49 8.69
N ASN A 180 -1.54 13.42 8.24
CA ASN A 180 -0.80 14.29 9.15
C ASN A 180 -1.77 15.17 9.95
N PHE A 181 -2.74 15.81 9.29
CA PHE A 181 -3.79 16.58 9.93
C PHE A 181 -4.57 15.75 10.97
N LEU A 182 -4.96 14.54 10.62
CA LEU A 182 -5.67 13.64 11.53
C LEU A 182 -4.82 13.24 12.74
N LYS A 183 -3.53 12.96 12.54
CA LYS A 183 -2.60 12.62 13.64
C LYS A 183 -2.35 13.80 14.59
N GLU A 184 -2.26 15.01 14.06
CA GLU A 184 -2.03 16.24 14.83
C GLU A 184 -3.27 16.67 15.64
N ASN A 185 -4.47 16.31 15.17
CA ASN A 185 -5.74 16.71 15.80
C ASN A 185 -6.40 15.58 16.61
N ASN A 186 -5.72 14.46 16.83
CA ASN A 186 -6.22 13.36 17.65
C ASN A 186 -5.18 12.95 18.69
N GLU A 187 -5.67 12.60 19.88
CA GLU A 187 -4.83 11.98 20.91
C GLU A 187 -4.67 10.48 20.59
N MET A 188 -3.41 10.06 20.46
CA MET A 188 -3.08 8.67 20.20
C MET A 188 -2.57 8.01 21.46
N TYR A 189 -3.18 6.88 21.83
CA TYR A 189 -2.75 6.06 22.97
C TYR A 189 -2.08 4.81 22.42
N LEU A 190 -0.92 4.46 22.98
CA LEU A 190 -0.31 3.15 22.73
C LEU A 190 -1.07 2.13 23.60
N GLU A 191 -1.63 1.11 22.96
CA GLU A 191 -2.07 -0.09 23.70
C GLU A 191 -0.82 -0.90 24.07
N ASP A 192 -0.68 -1.25 25.35
CA ASP A 192 0.41 -2.07 25.90
C ASP A 192 0.33 -3.54 25.43
#